data_1b90c6c30e7b6aeee57d69b605ea2959
#
_entry.id   1b90c6c30e7b6aeee57d69b605ea2959
#
_cell.length_a   1.000
_cell.length_b   1.000
_cell.length_c   1.000
_cell.angle_alpha   90.00
_cell.angle_beta   90.00
_cell.angle_gamma   90.00
#
_symmetry.space_group_name_H-M   'P 1'
#
loop_
_entity.id
_entity.type
_entity.pdbx_description
1 polymer ?
#
loop_
_entity_poly.entity_id
_entity_poly.type
_entity_poly.pdbx_seq_one_letter_code
_entity_poly.pdbx_strand_id
1 'polypeptide(L)' 'MYRIQKGEAYSGRIPITVWYVQKYINICFVYAGWVNIKGYDSYDKAKRLLNILNGKEKL' A
#
# COMPACT_ATOMS: atom_id res chain seq x y z
N MET A 1 1.58 10.46 5.50
CA MET A 1 0.23 9.91 5.32
C MET A 1 0.29 8.59 4.56
N TYR A 2 -0.45 7.62 4.99
CA TYR A 2 -0.46 6.27 4.40
C TYR A 2 -1.89 5.83 4.14
N ARG A 3 -2.07 4.99 3.12
CA ARG A 3 -3.38 4.42 2.82
C ARG A 3 -3.24 3.03 2.20
N ILE A 4 -4.35 2.31 2.12
CA ILE A 4 -4.44 1.04 1.42
C ILE A 4 -5.25 1.26 0.15
N GLN A 5 -4.71 0.82 -0.98
CA GLN A 5 -5.38 0.90 -2.27
C GLN A 5 -5.56 -0.52 -2.82
N LYS A 6 -6.79 -0.86 -3.15
CA LYS A 6 -7.09 -2.12 -3.79
C LYS A 6 -6.68 -2.06 -5.25
N GLY A 7 -5.96 -3.07 -5.71
CA GLY A 7 -5.57 -3.19 -7.11
C GLY A 7 -5.75 -4.60 -7.60
N GLU A 8 -5.52 -4.80 -8.87
CA GLU A 8 -5.58 -6.12 -9.49
C GLU A 8 -4.26 -6.43 -10.17
N ALA A 9 -3.86 -7.69 -10.08
CA ALA A 9 -2.68 -8.21 -10.73
C ALA A 9 -3.02 -9.56 -11.32
N TYR A 10 -2.10 -10.13 -12.09
CA TYR A 10 -2.29 -11.44 -12.68
C TYR A 10 -1.17 -12.37 -12.25
N SER A 11 -1.55 -13.58 -11.84
CA SER A 11 -0.61 -14.67 -11.63
C SER A 11 -0.81 -15.63 -12.79
N GLY A 12 0.04 -15.49 -13.82
CA GLY A 12 -0.22 -16.17 -15.09
C GLY A 12 -1.47 -15.59 -15.75
N ARG A 13 -2.52 -16.40 -15.86
CA ARG A 13 -3.81 -15.98 -16.42
C ARG A 13 -4.88 -15.77 -15.38
N ILE A 14 -4.55 -15.94 -14.11
CA ILE A 14 -5.52 -15.85 -13.02
C ILE A 14 -5.47 -14.44 -12.43
N PRO A 15 -6.58 -13.69 -12.44
CA PRO A 15 -6.61 -12.39 -11.80
C PRO A 15 -6.61 -12.56 -10.29
N ILE A 16 -5.80 -11.75 -9.61
CA ILE A 16 -5.73 -11.73 -8.16
C ILE A 16 -5.92 -10.31 -7.66
N THR A 17 -6.47 -10.18 -6.46
CA THR A 17 -6.61 -8.90 -5.80
C THR A 17 -5.35 -8.65 -4.97
N VAL A 18 -4.80 -7.45 -5.11
CA VAL A 18 -3.62 -7.04 -4.35
C VAL A 18 -3.98 -5.78 -3.57
N TRP A 19 -3.57 -5.74 -2.32
CA TRP A 19 -3.78 -4.61 -1.43
C TRP A 19 -2.45 -3.88 -1.28
N TYR A 20 -2.36 -2.68 -1.86
CA TYR A 20 -1.13 -1.89 -1.83
C TYR A 20 -1.18 -0.91 -0.66
N VAL A 21 -0.11 -0.92 0.14
CA VAL A 21 0.10 0.12 1.13
C VAL A 21 0.87 1.23 0.44
N GLN A 22 0.30 2.44 0.48
CA GLN A 22 0.84 3.58 -0.23
C GLN A 22 1.18 4.71 0.72
N LYS A 23 2.20 5.46 0.37
CA LYS A 23 2.61 6.67 1.09
C LYS A 23 2.42 7.88 0.18
N TYR A 24 1.86 8.96 0.73
CA TYR A 24 1.79 10.22 0.02
C TYR A 24 3.13 10.95 0.13
N ILE A 25 3.69 11.34 -0.99
CA ILE A 25 4.91 12.14 -1.03
C ILE A 25 4.64 13.45 -1.76
N ASN A 26 5.31 14.50 -1.31
CA ASN A 26 5.25 15.80 -1.94
C ASN A 26 6.67 16.36 -1.96
N ILE A 27 7.25 16.40 -3.15
CA ILE A 27 8.57 16.97 -3.37
C ILE A 27 8.37 18.30 -4.09
N CYS A 28 8.41 19.36 -3.34
CA CYS A 28 8.28 20.77 -3.72
C CYS A 28 8.27 21.04 -5.25
N PHE A 29 7.10 21.22 -5.84
CA PHE A 29 6.88 21.53 -7.27
C PHE A 29 7.37 20.46 -8.27
N VAL A 30 8.06 19.41 -7.82
CA VAL A 30 8.59 18.37 -8.70
C VAL A 30 7.63 17.20 -8.82
N TYR A 31 7.12 16.72 -7.70
CA TYR A 31 6.25 15.56 -7.68
C TYR A 31 5.37 15.57 -6.45
N ALA A 32 4.11 15.21 -6.63
CA ALA A 32 3.20 14.96 -5.52
C ALA A 32 2.30 13.80 -5.90
N GLY A 33 2.11 12.87 -4.98
CA GLY A 33 1.25 11.73 -5.24
C GLY A 33 1.51 10.57 -4.32
N TRP A 34 0.80 9.47 -4.60
CA TRP A 34 0.88 8.26 -3.82
C TRP A 34 1.84 7.27 -4.47
N VAL A 35 2.74 6.72 -3.67
CA VAL A 35 3.67 5.69 -4.13
C VAL A 35 3.42 4.40 -3.39
N ASN A 36 3.54 3.28 -4.11
CA ASN A 36 3.39 1.96 -3.52
C ASN A 36 4.61 1.61 -2.68
N ILE A 37 4.38 1.27 -1.41
CA ILE A 37 5.45 0.78 -0.54
C ILE A 37 5.54 -0.73 -0.68
N LYS A 38 4.41 -1.42 -0.58
CA LYS A 38 4.37 -2.87 -0.65
C LYS A 38 2.96 -3.33 -1.01
N GLY A 39 2.88 -4.46 -1.71
CA GLY A 39 1.62 -5.11 -2.04
C GLY A 39 1.46 -6.40 -1.27
N TYR A 40 0.23 -6.71 -0.89
CA TYR A 40 -0.12 -7.93 -0.19
C TYR A 40 -1.32 -8.60 -0.84
N ASP A 41 -1.40 -9.90 -0.72
CA ASP A 41 -2.55 -10.67 -1.21
C ASP A 41 -3.73 -10.66 -0.24
N SER A 42 -3.56 -10.07 0.94
CA SER A 42 -4.57 -10.03 1.99
C SER A 42 -4.69 -8.63 2.56
N TYR A 43 -5.94 -8.19 2.74
CA TYR A 43 -6.22 -6.90 3.37
C TYR A 43 -5.67 -6.81 4.79
N ASP A 44 -5.78 -7.91 5.55
CA ASP A 44 -5.31 -7.94 6.93
C ASP A 44 -3.81 -7.69 7.03
N LYS A 45 -3.04 -8.27 6.12
CA LYS A 45 -1.60 -8.06 6.07
C LYS A 45 -1.26 -6.62 5.73
N ALA A 46 -1.96 -6.04 4.75
CA ALA A 46 -1.76 -4.65 4.37
C ALA A 46 -2.13 -3.70 5.51
N LYS A 47 -3.24 -3.96 6.17
CA LYS A 47 -3.68 -3.15 7.31
C LYS A 47 -2.70 -3.20 8.47
N ARG A 48 -2.09 -4.36 8.70
CA ARG A 48 -1.08 -4.51 9.74
C ARG A 48 0.12 -3.62 9.48
N LEU A 49 0.61 -3.62 8.25
CA LEU A 49 1.70 -2.72 7.88
C LEU A 49 1.28 -1.26 8.01
N LEU A 50 0.07 -0.93 7.59
CA LEU A 50 -0.45 0.42 7.70
C LEU A 50 -0.45 0.89 9.16
N ASN A 51 -0.90 0.04 10.07
CA ASN A 51 -0.91 0.37 11.50
C ASN A 51 0.49 0.57 12.06
N ILE A 52 1.45 -0.24 11.63
CA ILE A 52 2.85 -0.09 12.04
C ILE A 52 3.40 1.25 11.55
N LEU A 53 3.14 1.60 10.30
CA LEU A 53 3.61 2.85 9.71
C LEU A 53 2.97 4.07 10.37
N ASN A 54 1.73 3.95 10.81
CA ASN A 54 1.03 5.01 11.51
C ASN A 54 1.36 5.06 13.02
N GLY A 55 2.21 4.16 13.50
CA GLY A 55 2.61 4.13 14.89
C GLY A 55 1.59 3.52 15.84
N LYS A 56 0.56 2.86 15.33
CA LYS A 56 -0.48 2.24 16.16
C LYS A 56 -0.09 0.87 16.67
N GLU A 57 0.83 0.20 15.99
CA GLU A 57 1.35 -1.10 16.40
C GLU A 57 2.86 -1.06 16.36
N LYS A 58 3.48 -1.89 17.17
CA LYS A 58 4.94 -2.05 17.19
C LYS A 58 5.33 -3.38 16.57
N LEU A 59 6.48 -3.38 15.96
CA LEU A 59 7.06 -4.62 15.44
C LEU A 59 7.50 -5.55 16.58
#